data_b13257c1b5a9a53b2871f74f529b39e9
#
_entry.id   b13257c1b5a9a53b2871f74f529b39e9
#
_cell.length_a   1.000
_cell.length_b   1.000
_cell.length_c   1.000
_cell.angle_alpha   90.00
_cell.angle_beta   90.00
_cell.angle_gamma   90.00
#
_symmetry.space_group_name_H-M   'P 1'
#
loop_
_entity.id
_entity.type
_entity.pdbx_description
1 polymer ?
#
loop_
_entity_poly.entity_id
_entity_poly.type
_entity_poly.pdbx_seq_one_letter_code
_entity_poly.pdbx_strand_id
1 'polypeptide(L)'
;MTEDRDIGLPARRAAIDILASALARRAGLDEALTRPAFRNLEPRDRGFAMALAMATLRRLGPIDRALQGRLAKPPPDGVVNILRIGLAQAFVLETPAFAAVTTSVDLAASHSSTRAFKGLVNGVLRALLREPPDLNAPDALCPPWLLARWSAAFGPEAALAMAALIADEPATDLSLKSAAQAERLAGEFEAEVLPGPTLRTARKGDVAAWPAYDEGAWWVQDASAAIPARLLDVQAGESVLDLCAAPGGKTLQLAAAGAQVVAVDRSAARLTRVAENMQRMGLSAEIVAAEAGDWDDARTFDAVLLDAPCSATGTYRRHPDVLWAARPSDVAALAGVQSRLLDSAARRVKPGGRLVYCVCSLEPEEGEAQIAAFLSRHGDFKLVPAAPGEGGAPEASLLADGTLRLLPHHRPGGQDGFYAARLRREV
;
A
#
# COMPACT_ATOMS: atom_id res chain seq x y z
N MET A 1 23.81 27.04 -25.96
CA MET A 1 24.27 26.39 -24.68
C MET A 1 23.26 26.53 -23.54
N THR A 2 22.08 27.10 -23.72
CA THR A 2 21.02 27.24 -22.70
C THR A 2 19.95 26.13 -22.76
N GLU A 3 19.70 25.54 -23.93
CA GLU A 3 18.69 24.47 -24.10
C GLU A 3 19.09 23.14 -23.45
N ASP A 4 20.37 22.83 -23.34
CA ASP A 4 20.87 21.58 -22.76
C ASP A 4 20.81 21.54 -21.20
N ARG A 5 20.63 22.70 -20.55
CA ARG A 5 20.52 22.82 -19.09
C ARG A 5 19.11 22.55 -18.52
N ASP A 6 18.07 22.67 -19.35
CA ASP A 6 16.69 22.47 -18.91
C ASP A 6 16.19 21.01 -19.01
N ILE A 7 17.00 20.13 -19.64
CA ILE A 7 16.66 18.73 -19.84
C ILE A 7 16.54 18.05 -18.46
N GLY A 8 15.30 17.62 -18.13
CA GLY A 8 15.00 16.86 -16.93
C GLY A 8 14.72 17.68 -15.66
N LEU A 9 14.77 19.02 -15.68
CA LEU A 9 14.33 19.83 -14.53
C LEU A 9 12.81 19.72 -14.28
N PRO A 10 11.93 19.70 -15.31
CA PRO A 10 10.50 19.52 -15.10
C PRO A 10 10.15 18.23 -14.36
N ALA A 11 10.76 17.09 -14.72
CA ALA A 11 10.55 15.82 -14.05
C ALA A 11 11.01 15.84 -12.58
N ARG A 12 12.15 16.49 -12.28
CA ARG A 12 12.65 16.65 -10.92
C ARG A 12 11.77 17.58 -10.07
N ARG A 13 11.22 18.62 -10.67
CA ARG A 13 10.26 19.50 -10.01
C ARG A 13 8.98 18.73 -9.67
N ALA A 14 8.47 17.93 -10.61
CA ALA A 14 7.35 17.06 -10.35
C ALA A 14 7.64 16.05 -9.23
N ALA A 15 8.85 15.49 -9.15
CA ALA A 15 9.25 14.63 -8.04
C ALA A 15 9.22 15.36 -6.68
N ILE A 16 9.66 16.64 -6.63
CA ILE A 16 9.54 17.46 -5.42
C ILE A 16 8.06 17.68 -5.04
N ASP A 17 7.20 17.96 -6.01
CA ASP A 17 5.78 18.19 -5.78
C ASP A 17 5.08 16.90 -5.29
N ILE A 18 5.45 15.74 -5.86
CA ILE A 18 4.98 14.43 -5.40
C ILE A 18 5.43 14.20 -3.94
N LEU A 19 6.71 14.41 -3.65
CA LEU A 19 7.24 14.25 -2.30
C LEU A 19 6.55 15.18 -1.29
N ALA A 20 6.38 16.44 -1.64
CA ALA A 20 5.70 17.42 -0.79
C ALA A 20 4.23 17.03 -0.52
N SER A 21 3.51 16.52 -1.53
CA SER A 21 2.14 16.03 -1.37
C SER A 21 2.06 14.78 -0.52
N ALA A 22 2.95 13.80 -0.77
CA ALA A 22 3.01 12.56 -0.01
C ALA A 22 3.27 12.79 1.49
N LEU A 23 4.05 13.82 1.83
CA LEU A 23 4.35 14.19 3.22
C LEU A 23 3.32 15.16 3.83
N ALA A 24 2.41 15.72 3.03
CA ALA A 24 1.36 16.60 3.52
C ALA A 24 0.22 15.81 4.17
N ARG A 25 -0.29 16.33 5.30
CA ARG A 25 -1.25 15.65 6.20
C ARG A 25 -2.55 15.16 5.55
N ARG A 26 -2.95 15.67 4.37
CA ARG A 26 -4.24 15.36 3.72
C ARG A 26 -4.15 15.11 2.22
N ALA A 27 -2.97 15.27 1.63
CA ALA A 27 -2.85 15.21 0.18
C ALA A 27 -2.43 13.81 -0.23
N GLY A 28 -1.60 13.05 0.15
CA GLY A 28 -1.19 11.73 -0.30
C GLY A 28 -0.58 11.71 -1.71
N LEU A 29 -0.03 10.58 -2.04
CA LEU A 29 0.63 10.34 -3.32
C LEU A 29 -0.35 10.48 -4.51
N ASP A 30 -1.54 9.90 -4.38
CA ASP A 30 -2.55 9.88 -5.45
C ASP A 30 -2.97 11.28 -5.91
N GLU A 31 -3.10 12.24 -4.97
CA GLU A 31 -3.44 13.62 -5.31
C GLU A 31 -2.34 14.27 -6.17
N ALA A 32 -1.07 14.02 -5.83
CA ALA A 32 0.05 14.57 -6.59
C ALA A 32 0.05 14.11 -8.06
N LEU A 33 -0.33 12.86 -8.30
CA LEU A 33 -0.37 12.24 -9.63
C LEU A 33 -1.49 12.78 -10.53
N THR A 34 -2.51 13.42 -9.94
CA THR A 34 -3.57 14.07 -10.71
C THR A 34 -3.23 15.49 -11.15
N ARG A 35 -2.18 16.10 -10.60
CA ARG A 35 -1.80 17.49 -10.89
C ARG A 35 -1.28 17.66 -12.31
N PRO A 36 -1.60 18.79 -12.97
CA PRO A 36 -1.12 19.07 -14.33
C PRO A 36 0.40 19.02 -14.47
N ALA A 37 1.14 19.48 -13.45
CA ALA A 37 2.60 19.46 -13.43
C ALA A 37 3.20 18.05 -13.64
N PHE A 38 2.48 17.00 -13.19
CA PHE A 38 2.87 15.61 -13.42
C PHE A 38 2.25 15.05 -14.71
N ARG A 39 0.92 15.26 -14.91
CA ARG A 39 0.19 14.65 -16.02
C ARG A 39 0.66 15.11 -17.39
N ASN A 40 1.12 16.36 -17.50
CA ASN A 40 1.60 16.95 -18.76
C ASN A 40 3.05 16.60 -19.11
N LEU A 41 3.76 15.85 -18.23
CA LEU A 41 5.08 15.33 -18.58
C LEU A 41 4.99 14.23 -19.65
N GLU A 42 6.02 14.09 -20.45
CA GLU A 42 6.19 12.94 -21.32
C GLU A 42 6.25 11.63 -20.51
N PRO A 43 5.83 10.48 -21.07
CA PRO A 43 5.79 9.19 -20.33
C PRO A 43 7.11 8.83 -19.65
N ARG A 44 8.26 9.06 -20.33
CA ARG A 44 9.60 8.83 -19.77
C ARG A 44 9.85 9.71 -18.54
N ASP A 45 9.51 10.98 -18.62
CA ASP A 45 9.73 11.96 -17.54
C ASP A 45 8.81 11.72 -16.36
N ARG A 46 7.55 11.28 -16.61
CA ARG A 46 6.65 10.80 -15.55
C ARG A 46 7.23 9.59 -14.81
N GLY A 47 7.76 8.62 -15.57
CA GLY A 47 8.41 7.45 -14.98
C GLY A 47 9.60 7.83 -14.11
N PHE A 48 10.45 8.73 -14.59
CA PHE A 48 11.61 9.22 -13.82
C PHE A 48 11.18 10.02 -12.57
N ALA A 49 10.19 10.92 -12.69
CA ALA A 49 9.69 11.69 -11.55
C ALA A 49 9.14 10.78 -10.44
N MET A 50 8.38 9.75 -10.83
CA MET A 50 7.86 8.75 -9.91
C MET A 50 8.98 7.93 -9.27
N ALA A 51 9.91 7.40 -10.06
CA ALA A 51 11.04 6.63 -9.54
C ALA A 51 11.87 7.45 -8.53
N LEU A 52 12.13 8.71 -8.82
CA LEU A 52 12.87 9.61 -7.94
C LEU A 52 12.12 9.90 -6.64
N ALA A 53 10.81 10.18 -6.71
CA ALA A 53 9.99 10.40 -5.53
C ALA A 53 9.93 9.15 -4.65
N MET A 54 9.69 7.96 -5.24
CA MET A 54 9.63 6.70 -4.52
C MET A 54 10.97 6.31 -3.91
N ALA A 55 12.07 6.46 -4.63
CA ALA A 55 13.42 6.24 -4.12
C ALA A 55 13.73 7.13 -2.89
N THR A 56 13.27 8.39 -2.95
CA THR A 56 13.40 9.34 -1.84
C THR A 56 12.54 8.94 -0.64
N LEU A 57 11.27 8.58 -0.84
CA LEU A 57 10.35 8.18 0.23
C LEU A 57 10.82 6.91 0.94
N ARG A 58 11.34 5.93 0.20
CA ARG A 58 11.87 4.68 0.77
C ARG A 58 13.07 4.90 1.68
N ARG A 59 13.82 5.97 1.48
CA ARG A 59 15.03 6.29 2.25
C ARG A 59 14.93 7.62 2.98
N LEU A 60 13.71 8.10 3.21
CA LEU A 60 13.47 9.43 3.77
C LEU A 60 14.15 9.61 5.14
N GLY A 61 14.02 8.64 6.03
CA GLY A 61 14.62 8.72 7.37
C GLY A 61 16.14 8.74 7.36
N PRO A 62 16.85 7.82 6.68
CA PRO A 62 18.30 7.88 6.55
C PRO A 62 18.79 9.16 5.85
N ILE A 63 18.09 9.62 4.81
CA ILE A 63 18.39 10.89 4.16
C ILE A 63 18.27 12.05 5.14
N ASP A 64 17.17 12.14 5.88
CA ASP A 64 16.95 13.21 6.86
C ASP A 64 17.96 13.15 8.00
N ARG A 65 18.31 11.97 8.49
CA ARG A 65 19.39 11.77 9.48
C ARG A 65 20.73 12.33 8.96
N ALA A 66 21.09 12.05 7.70
CA ALA A 66 22.30 12.56 7.07
C ALA A 66 22.27 14.09 6.91
N LEU A 67 21.13 14.66 6.55
CA LEU A 67 20.94 16.10 6.43
C LEU A 67 21.03 16.82 7.76
N GLN A 68 20.41 16.26 8.82
CA GLN A 68 20.48 16.84 10.17
C GLN A 68 21.93 16.98 10.67
N GLY A 69 22.80 16.03 10.35
CA GLY A 69 24.22 16.11 10.68
C GLY A 69 25.01 17.21 9.94
N ARG A 70 24.39 17.84 8.92
CA ARG A 70 25.08 18.85 8.05
C ARG A 70 24.38 20.21 8.04
N LEU A 71 23.20 20.33 8.62
CA LEU A 71 22.41 21.56 8.63
C LEU A 71 22.39 22.16 10.04
N ALA A 72 23.02 23.30 10.24
CA ALA A 72 23.01 24.01 11.54
C ALA A 72 21.61 24.51 11.89
N LYS A 73 20.78 24.84 10.90
CA LYS A 73 19.38 25.22 11.03
C LYS A 73 18.59 24.63 9.85
N PRO A 74 17.35 24.17 10.06
CA PRO A 74 16.54 23.67 8.96
C PRO A 74 16.23 24.80 7.98
N PRO A 75 16.56 24.62 6.68
CA PRO A 75 16.15 25.56 5.63
C PRO A 75 14.66 25.33 5.29
N PRO A 76 14.04 26.20 4.46
CA PRO A 76 12.68 25.99 3.98
C PRO A 76 12.45 24.60 3.38
N ASP A 77 11.25 24.05 3.53
CA ASP A 77 10.89 22.69 3.09
C ASP A 77 11.23 22.42 1.62
N GLY A 78 11.04 23.43 0.74
CA GLY A 78 11.43 23.31 -0.67
C GLY A 78 12.92 23.04 -0.86
N VAL A 79 13.78 23.62 -0.02
CA VAL A 79 15.23 23.37 -0.04
C VAL A 79 15.55 21.99 0.52
N VAL A 80 14.87 21.58 1.60
CA VAL A 80 15.01 20.23 2.17
C VAL A 80 14.65 19.18 1.12
N ASN A 81 13.54 19.35 0.40
CA ASN A 81 13.11 18.41 -0.63
C ASN A 81 14.08 18.37 -1.82
N ILE A 82 14.69 19.50 -2.21
CA ILE A 82 15.76 19.51 -3.21
C ILE A 82 16.96 18.69 -2.75
N LEU A 83 17.38 18.83 -1.50
CA LEU A 83 18.47 18.05 -0.91
C LEU A 83 18.12 16.55 -0.86
N ARG A 84 16.91 16.20 -0.43
CA ARG A 84 16.42 14.83 -0.38
C ARG A 84 16.49 14.14 -1.73
N ILE A 85 15.92 14.75 -2.78
CA ILE A 85 15.98 14.17 -4.12
C ILE A 85 17.39 14.18 -4.71
N GLY A 86 18.23 15.15 -4.33
CA GLY A 86 19.65 15.19 -4.73
C GLY A 86 20.43 13.99 -4.21
N LEU A 87 20.22 13.61 -2.94
CA LEU A 87 20.82 12.41 -2.35
C LEU A 87 20.23 11.13 -2.95
N ALA A 88 18.92 11.05 -3.13
CA ALA A 88 18.28 9.89 -3.77
C ALA A 88 18.78 9.69 -5.21
N GLN A 89 18.99 10.75 -6.00
CA GLN A 89 19.60 10.66 -7.31
C GLN A 89 21.00 10.07 -7.26
N ALA A 90 21.85 10.60 -6.37
CA ALA A 90 23.26 10.23 -6.33
C ALA A 90 23.50 8.81 -5.79
N PHE A 91 22.76 8.39 -4.76
CA PHE A 91 23.04 7.18 -4.02
C PHE A 91 22.05 6.03 -4.25
N VAL A 92 20.87 6.32 -4.84
CA VAL A 92 19.84 5.31 -5.05
C VAL A 92 19.58 5.06 -6.54
N LEU A 93 19.51 6.15 -7.33
CA LEU A 93 19.32 6.06 -8.79
C LEU A 93 20.63 6.09 -9.57
N GLU A 94 21.76 6.07 -8.87
CA GLU A 94 23.12 6.03 -9.44
C GLU A 94 23.38 7.12 -10.50
N THR A 95 22.68 8.26 -10.38
CA THR A 95 22.92 9.41 -11.24
C THR A 95 24.34 9.93 -11.01
N PRO A 96 25.13 10.20 -12.05
CA PRO A 96 26.46 10.74 -11.86
C PRO A 96 26.50 11.92 -10.89
N ALA A 97 27.40 11.86 -9.91
CA ALA A 97 27.43 12.79 -8.78
C ALA A 97 27.42 14.27 -9.20
N PHE A 98 28.16 14.62 -10.26
CA PHE A 98 28.16 15.99 -10.76
C PHE A 98 26.80 16.41 -11.31
N ALA A 99 26.06 15.49 -11.97
CA ALA A 99 24.74 15.76 -12.52
C ALA A 99 23.70 15.92 -11.42
N ALA A 100 23.74 15.05 -10.39
CA ALA A 100 22.88 15.16 -9.22
C ALA A 100 23.06 16.50 -8.49
N VAL A 101 24.32 16.96 -8.30
CA VAL A 101 24.61 18.26 -7.68
C VAL A 101 24.16 19.41 -8.58
N THR A 102 24.53 19.40 -9.86
CA THR A 102 24.23 20.50 -10.79
C THR A 102 22.74 20.72 -10.94
N THR A 103 21.97 19.64 -11.19
CA THR A 103 20.50 19.72 -11.32
C THR A 103 19.81 20.17 -10.03
N SER A 104 20.31 19.78 -8.85
CA SER A 104 19.78 20.23 -7.56
C SER A 104 20.06 21.74 -7.34
N VAL A 105 21.23 22.22 -7.72
CA VAL A 105 21.57 23.65 -7.67
C VAL A 105 20.71 24.46 -8.64
N ASP A 106 20.48 23.97 -9.85
CA ASP A 106 19.63 24.61 -10.86
C ASP A 106 18.15 24.65 -10.39
N LEU A 107 17.65 23.58 -9.76
CA LEU A 107 16.34 23.56 -9.11
C LEU A 107 16.23 24.63 -8.01
N ALA A 108 17.24 24.72 -7.14
CA ALA A 108 17.27 25.76 -6.11
C ALA A 108 17.30 27.18 -6.71
N ALA A 109 18.04 27.38 -7.81
CA ALA A 109 18.14 28.66 -8.49
C ALA A 109 16.85 29.06 -9.22
N SER A 110 16.02 28.11 -9.63
CA SER A 110 14.85 28.32 -10.49
C SER A 110 13.65 28.96 -9.79
N HIS A 111 13.59 28.97 -8.46
CA HIS A 111 12.46 29.53 -7.70
C HIS A 111 12.91 30.59 -6.70
N SER A 112 12.13 31.66 -6.56
CA SER A 112 12.47 32.80 -5.70
C SER A 112 12.69 32.43 -4.23
N SER A 113 11.90 31.49 -3.69
CA SER A 113 11.98 31.05 -2.28
C SER A 113 13.19 30.17 -1.98
N THR A 114 13.79 29.52 -2.98
CA THR A 114 14.94 28.61 -2.80
C THR A 114 16.25 29.17 -3.35
N ARG A 115 16.20 30.20 -4.20
CA ARG A 115 17.37 30.75 -4.91
C ARG A 115 18.52 31.18 -3.99
N ALA A 116 18.18 31.78 -2.82
CA ALA A 116 19.19 32.20 -1.85
C ALA A 116 20.01 31.03 -1.27
N PHE A 117 19.48 29.81 -1.35
CA PHE A 117 20.06 28.59 -0.77
C PHE A 117 20.87 27.73 -1.74
N LYS A 118 21.07 28.17 -3.00
CA LYS A 118 21.83 27.40 -4.00
C LYS A 118 23.23 27.02 -3.54
N GLY A 119 23.90 27.92 -2.80
CA GLY A 119 25.21 27.66 -2.20
C GLY A 119 25.18 26.59 -1.11
N LEU A 120 24.15 26.62 -0.26
CA LEU A 120 23.91 25.60 0.77
C LEU A 120 23.68 24.22 0.12
N VAL A 121 22.79 24.15 -0.89
CA VAL A 121 22.52 22.90 -1.63
C VAL A 121 23.79 22.30 -2.21
N ASN A 122 24.60 23.12 -2.90
CA ASN A 122 25.90 22.68 -3.46
C ASN A 122 26.85 22.18 -2.36
N GLY A 123 26.99 22.93 -1.27
CA GLY A 123 27.92 22.60 -0.18
C GLY A 123 27.53 21.29 0.54
N VAL A 124 26.25 21.13 0.90
CA VAL A 124 25.74 19.97 1.62
C VAL A 124 25.86 18.71 0.75
N LEU A 125 25.39 18.76 -0.51
CA LEU A 125 25.47 17.59 -1.40
C LEU A 125 26.91 17.16 -1.64
N ARG A 126 27.84 18.10 -1.91
CA ARG A 126 29.28 17.78 -2.09
C ARG A 126 29.92 17.21 -0.84
N ALA A 127 29.51 17.66 0.36
CA ALA A 127 30.02 17.12 1.62
C ALA A 127 29.57 15.67 1.82
N LEU A 128 28.29 15.38 1.58
CA LEU A 128 27.73 14.02 1.71
C LEU A 128 28.23 13.07 0.61
N LEU A 129 28.58 13.58 -0.58
CA LEU A 129 29.23 12.79 -1.60
C LEU A 129 30.69 12.40 -1.26
N ARG A 130 31.39 13.20 -0.48
CA ARG A 130 32.73 12.85 0.03
C ARG A 130 32.69 11.90 1.23
N GLU A 131 31.65 11.99 2.03
CA GLU A 131 31.41 11.14 3.21
C GLU A 131 30.00 10.51 3.06
N PRO A 132 29.89 9.42 2.26
CA PRO A 132 28.62 8.81 1.96
C PRO A 132 27.88 8.33 3.21
N PRO A 133 26.59 8.70 3.39
CA PRO A 133 25.79 8.18 4.49
C PRO A 133 25.33 6.73 4.20
N ASP A 134 25.09 5.97 5.25
CA ASP A 134 24.35 4.72 5.12
C ASP A 134 22.85 5.02 4.95
N LEU A 135 22.36 4.86 3.73
CA LEU A 135 20.95 5.07 3.39
C LEU A 135 20.08 3.80 3.55
N ASN A 136 20.65 2.69 3.99
CA ASN A 136 19.95 1.42 4.16
C ASN A 136 19.86 0.98 5.63
N ALA A 137 20.29 1.82 6.59
CA ALA A 137 20.20 1.52 8.02
C ALA A 137 18.75 1.22 8.44
N PRO A 138 18.38 -0.03 8.81
CA PRO A 138 16.98 -0.43 9.01
C PRO A 138 16.28 0.37 10.12
N ASP A 139 17.01 0.77 11.15
CA ASP A 139 16.52 1.56 12.28
C ASP A 139 16.10 2.99 11.88
N ALA A 140 16.57 3.47 10.70
CA ALA A 140 16.22 4.78 10.17
C ALA A 140 15.19 4.74 9.04
N LEU A 141 14.98 3.59 8.38
CA LEU A 141 14.04 3.47 7.26
C LEU A 141 12.58 3.68 7.68
N CYS A 142 12.26 3.43 8.95
CA CYS A 142 10.93 3.61 9.51
C CYS A 142 10.92 4.81 10.50
N PRO A 143 9.82 5.58 10.59
CA PRO A 143 9.66 6.58 11.63
C PRO A 143 9.87 5.97 13.04
N PRO A 144 10.61 6.62 13.95
CA PRO A 144 10.96 6.05 15.25
C PRO A 144 9.75 5.60 16.07
N TRP A 145 8.62 6.33 16.00
CA TRP A 145 7.42 5.97 16.73
C TRP A 145 6.77 4.67 16.23
N LEU A 146 6.79 4.42 14.91
CA LEU A 146 6.30 3.17 14.31
C LEU A 146 7.23 2.01 14.63
N LEU A 147 8.55 2.21 14.50
CA LEU A 147 9.54 1.19 14.83
C LEU A 147 9.41 0.76 16.29
N ALA A 148 9.22 1.71 17.21
CA ALA A 148 9.02 1.42 18.64
C ALA A 148 7.73 0.60 18.88
N ARG A 149 6.63 0.94 18.19
CA ARG A 149 5.35 0.20 18.26
C ARG A 149 5.49 -1.22 17.72
N TRP A 150 6.09 -1.37 16.55
CA TRP A 150 6.32 -2.69 15.95
C TRP A 150 7.25 -3.55 16.81
N SER A 151 8.29 -2.93 17.42
CA SER A 151 9.16 -3.64 18.36
C SER A 151 8.40 -4.11 19.60
N ALA A 152 7.47 -3.31 20.11
CA ALA A 152 6.66 -3.68 21.26
C ALA A 152 5.62 -4.78 20.92
N ALA A 153 5.04 -4.75 19.71
CA ALA A 153 4.01 -5.69 19.28
C ALA A 153 4.57 -7.02 18.78
N PHE A 154 5.69 -7.00 18.04
CA PHE A 154 6.20 -8.16 17.29
C PHE A 154 7.63 -8.56 17.67
N GLY A 155 8.26 -7.83 18.58
CA GLY A 155 9.68 -7.99 18.94
C GLY A 155 10.63 -7.16 18.06
N PRO A 156 11.81 -6.80 18.59
CA PRO A 156 12.75 -5.90 17.92
C PRO A 156 13.33 -6.50 16.64
N GLU A 157 13.58 -7.80 16.58
CA GLU A 157 14.11 -8.47 15.39
C GLU A 157 13.11 -8.43 14.23
N ALA A 158 11.84 -8.75 14.48
CA ALA A 158 10.79 -8.67 13.49
C ALA A 158 10.58 -7.23 12.99
N ALA A 159 10.60 -6.25 13.90
CA ALA A 159 10.47 -4.83 13.55
C ALA A 159 11.60 -4.35 12.62
N LEU A 160 12.84 -4.73 12.88
CA LEU A 160 13.98 -4.41 12.01
C LEU A 160 13.93 -5.15 10.68
N ALA A 161 13.50 -6.43 10.68
CA ALA A 161 13.30 -7.19 9.44
C ALA A 161 12.22 -6.57 8.54
N MET A 162 11.12 -6.11 9.14
CA MET A 162 10.07 -5.36 8.42
C MET A 162 10.61 -4.01 7.90
N ALA A 163 11.33 -3.26 8.71
CA ALA A 163 11.88 -1.97 8.32
C ALA A 163 12.88 -2.10 7.15
N ALA A 164 13.71 -3.15 7.13
CA ALA A 164 14.66 -3.40 6.05
C ALA A 164 13.97 -3.51 4.67
N LEU A 165 12.75 -4.05 4.62
CA LEU A 165 11.97 -4.18 3.37
C LEU A 165 11.47 -2.85 2.80
N ILE A 166 11.60 -1.73 3.52
CA ILE A 166 11.20 -0.40 3.02
C ILE A 166 12.13 0.05 1.89
N ALA A 167 13.42 -0.30 1.99
CA ALA A 167 14.43 0.14 1.03
C ALA A 167 14.20 -0.39 -0.39
N ASP A 168 13.63 -1.58 -0.52
CA ASP A 168 13.51 -2.27 -1.79
C ASP A 168 12.16 -2.01 -2.47
N GLU A 169 12.20 -1.88 -3.79
CA GLU A 169 10.97 -1.86 -4.57
C GLU A 169 10.40 -3.28 -4.67
N PRO A 170 9.16 -3.52 -4.24
CA PRO A 170 8.58 -4.86 -4.27
C PRO A 170 8.35 -5.35 -5.70
N ALA A 171 8.38 -6.67 -5.87
CA ALA A 171 7.81 -7.33 -7.04
C ALA A 171 6.30 -7.06 -7.12
N THR A 172 5.72 -7.25 -8.30
CA THR A 172 4.28 -7.12 -8.52
C THR A 172 3.60 -8.47 -8.39
N ASP A 173 2.58 -8.55 -7.55
CA ASP A 173 1.75 -9.74 -7.43
C ASP A 173 0.48 -9.58 -8.27
N LEU A 174 0.09 -10.68 -8.92
CA LEU A 174 -1.09 -10.79 -9.78
C LEU A 174 -2.01 -11.88 -9.23
N SER A 175 -3.24 -11.53 -8.88
CA SER A 175 -4.28 -12.52 -8.61
C SER A 175 -4.87 -13.00 -9.93
N LEU A 176 -5.04 -14.32 -10.07
CA LEU A 176 -5.56 -14.94 -11.29
C LEU A 176 -7.07 -15.15 -11.19
N LYS A 177 -7.78 -14.94 -12.30
CA LYS A 177 -9.20 -15.26 -12.43
C LYS A 177 -9.45 -16.78 -12.31
N SER A 178 -8.51 -17.58 -12.80
CA SER A 178 -8.57 -19.04 -12.73
C SER A 178 -7.21 -19.64 -12.41
N ALA A 179 -7.16 -20.50 -11.41
CA ALA A 179 -5.94 -21.25 -11.07
C ALA A 179 -5.42 -22.13 -12.22
N ALA A 180 -6.29 -22.60 -13.11
CA ALA A 180 -5.92 -23.41 -14.27
C ALA A 180 -5.00 -22.69 -15.27
N GLN A 181 -4.91 -21.35 -15.20
CA GLN A 181 -4.04 -20.55 -16.05
C GLN A 181 -2.65 -20.28 -15.44
N ALA A 182 -2.40 -20.71 -14.21
CA ALA A 182 -1.20 -20.35 -13.45
C ALA A 182 0.09 -20.71 -14.18
N GLU A 183 0.23 -21.95 -14.64
CA GLU A 183 1.43 -22.43 -15.34
C GLU A 183 1.70 -21.64 -16.64
N ARG A 184 0.66 -21.45 -17.47
CA ARG A 184 0.79 -20.69 -18.72
C ARG A 184 1.23 -19.26 -18.45
N LEU A 185 0.53 -18.57 -17.56
CA LEU A 185 0.81 -17.17 -17.25
C LEU A 185 2.15 -17.00 -16.52
N ALA A 186 2.54 -17.96 -15.67
CA ALA A 186 3.85 -17.94 -15.03
C ALA A 186 4.98 -17.94 -16.07
N GLY A 187 4.85 -18.74 -17.13
CA GLY A 187 5.81 -18.74 -18.25
C GLY A 187 5.83 -17.42 -19.02
N GLU A 188 4.68 -16.84 -19.33
CA GLU A 188 4.58 -15.57 -20.07
C GLU A 188 5.12 -14.37 -19.27
N PHE A 189 5.03 -14.40 -17.94
CA PHE A 189 5.49 -13.35 -17.04
C PHE A 189 6.89 -13.57 -16.49
N GLU A 190 7.50 -14.75 -16.72
CA GLU A 190 8.70 -15.20 -16.02
C GLU A 190 8.49 -15.06 -14.49
N ALA A 191 7.32 -15.53 -14.02
CA ALA A 191 6.83 -15.29 -12.68
C ALA A 191 6.94 -16.53 -11.79
N GLU A 192 7.11 -16.27 -10.49
CA GLU A 192 6.94 -17.28 -9.44
C GLU A 192 5.45 -17.52 -9.17
N VAL A 193 5.04 -18.80 -9.09
CA VAL A 193 3.70 -19.16 -8.63
C VAL A 193 3.71 -19.20 -7.10
N LEU A 194 2.95 -18.31 -6.49
CA LEU A 194 2.76 -18.29 -5.03
C LEU A 194 1.59 -19.18 -4.61
N PRO A 195 1.54 -19.60 -3.32
CA PRO A 195 0.38 -20.30 -2.77
C PRO A 195 -0.93 -19.51 -2.98
N GLY A 196 -1.96 -20.22 -3.44
CA GLY A 196 -3.18 -19.62 -3.98
C GLY A 196 -3.00 -19.23 -5.46
N PRO A 197 -4.04 -18.84 -6.19
CA PRO A 197 -3.93 -18.44 -7.59
C PRO A 197 -3.31 -17.02 -7.70
N THR A 198 -2.03 -16.92 -7.40
CA THR A 198 -1.25 -15.68 -7.40
C THR A 198 0.10 -15.89 -8.09
N LEU A 199 0.48 -14.94 -8.93
CA LEU A 199 1.82 -14.89 -9.55
C LEU A 199 2.60 -13.71 -9.00
N ARG A 200 3.91 -13.86 -8.84
CA ARG A 200 4.85 -12.80 -8.49
C ARG A 200 5.82 -12.56 -9.63
N THR A 201 5.85 -11.34 -10.17
CA THR A 201 6.75 -10.98 -11.28
C THR A 201 7.57 -9.74 -10.95
N ALA A 202 8.81 -9.71 -11.46
CA ALA A 202 9.66 -8.52 -11.45
C ALA A 202 9.37 -7.56 -12.62
N ARG A 203 8.41 -7.88 -13.49
CA ARG A 203 8.06 -7.05 -14.65
C ARG A 203 7.67 -5.63 -14.22
N LYS A 204 8.12 -4.66 -14.99
CA LYS A 204 7.87 -3.23 -14.78
C LYS A 204 7.21 -2.62 -16.01
N GLY A 205 6.72 -1.40 -15.86
CA GLY A 205 6.14 -0.63 -16.95
C GLY A 205 4.63 -0.56 -16.90
N ASP A 206 4.01 -0.25 -18.05
CA ASP A 206 2.57 -0.09 -18.16
C ASP A 206 1.88 -1.45 -18.04
N VAL A 207 1.11 -1.62 -16.98
CA VAL A 207 0.37 -2.86 -16.66
C VAL A 207 -0.64 -3.21 -17.77
N ALA A 208 -1.21 -2.22 -18.45
CA ALA A 208 -2.16 -2.46 -19.53
C ALA A 208 -1.50 -3.10 -20.77
N ALA A 209 -0.17 -2.96 -20.91
CA ALA A 209 0.59 -3.59 -21.98
C ALA A 209 1.09 -5.00 -21.64
N TRP A 210 0.75 -5.53 -20.46
CA TRP A 210 1.23 -6.85 -20.04
C TRP A 210 0.41 -7.99 -20.65
N PRO A 211 1.00 -9.21 -20.80
CA PRO A 211 0.31 -10.36 -21.37
C PRO A 211 -1.05 -10.63 -20.72
N ALA A 212 -2.03 -11.02 -21.52
CA ALA A 212 -3.38 -11.41 -21.09
C ALA A 212 -4.15 -10.34 -20.27
N TYR A 213 -3.74 -9.06 -20.31
CA TYR A 213 -4.45 -7.98 -19.62
C TYR A 213 -5.87 -7.81 -20.20
N ASP A 214 -5.99 -7.66 -21.51
CA ASP A 214 -7.28 -7.49 -22.21
C ASP A 214 -8.13 -8.76 -22.21
N GLU A 215 -7.50 -9.95 -22.03
CA GLU A 215 -8.21 -11.21 -21.84
C GLU A 215 -8.94 -11.27 -20.49
N GLY A 216 -8.64 -10.34 -19.56
CA GLY A 216 -9.19 -10.37 -18.21
C GLY A 216 -8.75 -11.62 -17.43
N ALA A 217 -7.51 -12.08 -17.61
CA ALA A 217 -7.03 -13.29 -16.97
C ALA A 217 -6.55 -13.06 -15.52
N TRP A 218 -6.21 -11.83 -15.17
CA TRP A 218 -5.62 -11.46 -13.88
C TRP A 218 -5.82 -9.97 -13.54
N TRP A 219 -5.54 -9.61 -12.29
CA TRP A 219 -5.45 -8.22 -11.81
C TRP A 219 -4.29 -8.07 -10.82
N VAL A 220 -3.80 -6.85 -10.67
CA VAL A 220 -2.75 -6.52 -9.69
C VAL A 220 -3.35 -6.56 -8.28
N GLN A 221 -2.78 -7.41 -7.42
CA GLN A 221 -3.17 -7.52 -6.02
C GLN A 221 -2.04 -8.20 -5.24
N ASP A 222 -1.58 -7.59 -4.15
CA ASP A 222 -0.60 -8.21 -3.26
C ASP A 222 -1.11 -9.55 -2.73
N ALA A 223 -0.21 -10.53 -2.62
CA ALA A 223 -0.54 -11.89 -2.20
C ALA A 223 -1.26 -11.93 -0.84
N SER A 224 -0.86 -11.07 0.09
CA SER A 224 -1.51 -10.99 1.41
C SER A 224 -2.89 -10.33 1.34
N ALA A 225 -3.08 -9.34 0.46
CA ALA A 225 -4.38 -8.68 0.25
C ALA A 225 -5.44 -9.63 -0.35
N ALA A 226 -4.98 -10.73 -0.98
CA ALA A 226 -5.85 -11.74 -1.56
C ALA A 226 -6.36 -12.79 -0.53
N ILE A 227 -5.68 -12.93 0.61
CA ILE A 227 -5.97 -13.96 1.61
C ILE A 227 -7.36 -13.78 2.25
N PRO A 228 -7.79 -12.59 2.68
CA PRO A 228 -9.08 -12.43 3.35
C PRO A 228 -10.29 -12.91 2.53
N ALA A 229 -10.31 -12.63 1.22
CA ALA A 229 -11.40 -13.11 0.35
C ALA A 229 -11.40 -14.63 0.20
N ARG A 230 -10.22 -15.27 0.24
CA ARG A 230 -10.09 -16.74 0.23
C ARG A 230 -10.52 -17.37 1.57
N LEU A 231 -10.22 -16.70 2.70
CA LEU A 231 -10.70 -17.15 4.03
C LEU A 231 -12.22 -17.13 4.16
N LEU A 232 -12.90 -16.29 3.38
CA LEU A 232 -14.37 -16.26 3.39
C LEU A 232 -14.96 -17.55 2.81
N ASP A 233 -14.19 -18.32 2.03
CA ASP A 233 -14.53 -19.63 1.47
C ASP A 233 -15.90 -19.65 0.77
N VAL A 234 -16.07 -18.73 -0.15
CA VAL A 234 -17.34 -18.48 -0.85
C VAL A 234 -17.62 -19.58 -1.86
N GLN A 235 -18.89 -20.03 -1.88
CA GLN A 235 -19.37 -21.02 -2.83
C GLN A 235 -20.12 -20.35 -3.99
N ALA A 236 -20.13 -21.00 -5.15
CA ALA A 236 -20.86 -20.49 -6.31
C ALA A 236 -22.36 -20.34 -5.98
N GLY A 237 -22.94 -19.20 -6.34
CA GLY A 237 -24.33 -18.86 -6.10
C GLY A 237 -24.63 -18.24 -4.72
N GLU A 238 -23.70 -18.22 -3.78
CA GLU A 238 -23.90 -17.53 -2.50
C GLU A 238 -24.05 -16.01 -2.69
N SER A 239 -24.92 -15.40 -1.87
CA SER A 239 -25.03 -13.95 -1.77
C SER A 239 -23.92 -13.41 -0.87
N VAL A 240 -23.10 -12.51 -1.39
CA VAL A 240 -21.91 -11.99 -0.69
C VAL A 240 -21.90 -10.47 -0.69
N LEU A 241 -21.62 -9.88 0.47
CA LEU A 241 -21.43 -8.45 0.64
C LEU A 241 -19.95 -8.14 0.84
N ASP A 242 -19.41 -7.23 0.01
CA ASP A 242 -18.07 -6.69 0.12
C ASP A 242 -18.16 -5.22 0.57
N LEU A 243 -17.82 -4.97 1.82
CA LEU A 243 -17.86 -3.63 2.44
C LEU A 243 -16.50 -2.96 2.36
N CYS A 244 -16.50 -1.67 1.98
CA CYS A 244 -15.31 -0.88 1.69
C CYS A 244 -14.53 -1.46 0.48
N ALA A 245 -15.28 -1.86 -0.53
CA ALA A 245 -14.86 -2.72 -1.64
C ALA A 245 -13.75 -2.15 -2.54
N ALA A 246 -13.67 -0.83 -2.69
CA ALA A 246 -12.73 -0.22 -3.64
C ALA A 246 -11.27 -0.33 -3.17
N PRO A 247 -10.33 -0.69 -4.09
CA PRO A 247 -10.41 -0.64 -5.55
C PRO A 247 -10.94 -1.91 -6.25
N GLY A 248 -11.46 -2.92 -5.53
CA GLY A 248 -12.19 -4.02 -6.12
C GLY A 248 -11.43 -5.35 -6.24
N GLY A 249 -10.19 -5.45 -5.78
CA GLY A 249 -9.42 -6.68 -5.89
C GLY A 249 -10.07 -7.89 -5.20
N LYS A 250 -10.65 -7.67 -4.01
CA LYS A 250 -11.40 -8.70 -3.28
C LYS A 250 -12.77 -8.97 -3.89
N THR A 251 -13.47 -7.92 -4.37
CA THR A 251 -14.71 -8.05 -5.16
C THR A 251 -14.51 -8.97 -6.36
N LEU A 252 -13.41 -8.77 -7.13
CA LEU A 252 -13.06 -9.63 -8.26
C LEU A 252 -12.84 -11.09 -7.85
N GLN A 253 -12.17 -11.34 -6.72
CA GLN A 253 -11.99 -12.70 -6.21
C GLN A 253 -13.32 -13.39 -5.90
N LEU A 254 -14.22 -12.68 -5.18
CA LEU A 254 -15.54 -13.20 -4.80
C LEU A 254 -16.40 -13.50 -6.03
N ALA A 255 -16.41 -12.57 -7.01
CA ALA A 255 -17.14 -12.77 -8.26
C ALA A 255 -16.54 -13.89 -9.12
N ALA A 256 -15.21 -14.02 -9.17
CA ALA A 256 -14.52 -15.11 -9.87
C ALA A 256 -14.80 -16.49 -9.24
N ALA A 257 -15.09 -16.54 -7.93
CA ALA A 257 -15.56 -17.74 -7.24
C ALA A 257 -17.03 -18.09 -7.55
N GLY A 258 -17.74 -17.27 -8.34
CA GLY A 258 -19.12 -17.51 -8.73
C GLY A 258 -20.17 -16.95 -7.78
N ALA A 259 -19.79 -16.10 -6.82
CA ALA A 259 -20.72 -15.47 -5.89
C ALA A 259 -21.57 -14.37 -6.57
N GLN A 260 -22.76 -14.11 -5.99
CA GLN A 260 -23.57 -12.94 -6.26
C GLN A 260 -23.13 -11.81 -5.33
N VAL A 261 -22.25 -10.93 -5.85
CA VAL A 261 -21.57 -9.92 -5.03
C VAL A 261 -22.29 -8.59 -5.06
N VAL A 262 -22.49 -8.00 -3.88
CA VAL A 262 -22.81 -6.59 -3.68
C VAL A 262 -21.59 -5.90 -3.11
N ALA A 263 -21.04 -4.95 -3.86
CA ALA A 263 -19.83 -4.19 -3.51
C ALA A 263 -20.20 -2.77 -3.09
N VAL A 264 -19.92 -2.43 -1.83
CA VAL A 264 -20.27 -1.13 -1.22
C VAL A 264 -19.01 -0.36 -0.88
N ASP A 265 -18.90 0.89 -1.36
CA ASP A 265 -17.85 1.83 -0.96
C ASP A 265 -18.43 3.26 -0.93
N ARG A 266 -17.93 4.09 -0.01
CA ARG A 266 -18.35 5.49 0.11
C ARG A 266 -17.91 6.37 -1.07
N SER A 267 -16.88 5.97 -1.80
CA SER A 267 -16.28 6.77 -2.86
C SER A 267 -16.76 6.34 -4.24
N ALA A 268 -17.73 7.05 -4.81
CA ALA A 268 -18.19 6.82 -6.18
C ALA A 268 -17.04 6.87 -7.20
N ALA A 269 -16.06 7.75 -7.00
CA ALA A 269 -14.89 7.85 -7.89
C ALA A 269 -14.00 6.59 -7.84
N ARG A 270 -13.85 5.97 -6.67
CA ARG A 270 -13.10 4.70 -6.54
C ARG A 270 -13.90 3.53 -7.10
N LEU A 271 -15.22 3.54 -6.98
CA LEU A 271 -16.11 2.52 -7.53
C LEU A 271 -16.11 2.49 -9.07
N THR A 272 -15.80 3.59 -9.74
CA THR A 272 -15.58 3.59 -11.20
C THR A 272 -14.50 2.58 -11.59
N ARG A 273 -13.39 2.52 -10.86
CA ARG A 273 -12.32 1.53 -11.10
C ARG A 273 -12.79 0.09 -10.84
N VAL A 274 -13.67 -0.11 -9.85
CA VAL A 274 -14.27 -1.44 -9.60
C VAL A 274 -15.08 -1.86 -10.83
N ALA A 275 -15.95 -0.98 -11.34
CA ALA A 275 -16.78 -1.24 -12.53
C ALA A 275 -15.94 -1.54 -13.77
N GLU A 276 -14.89 -0.74 -14.03
CA GLU A 276 -13.97 -0.94 -15.15
C GLU A 276 -13.25 -2.29 -15.05
N ASN A 277 -12.75 -2.64 -13.87
CA ASN A 277 -12.10 -3.93 -13.66
C ASN A 277 -13.08 -5.10 -13.80
N MET A 278 -14.30 -5.01 -13.26
CA MET A 278 -15.34 -6.02 -13.42
C MET A 278 -15.64 -6.25 -14.90
N GLN A 279 -15.82 -5.17 -15.68
CA GLN A 279 -16.04 -5.24 -17.12
C GLN A 279 -14.86 -5.90 -17.84
N ARG A 280 -13.62 -5.48 -17.58
CA ARG A 280 -12.41 -6.05 -18.20
C ARG A 280 -12.28 -7.54 -17.92
N MET A 281 -12.60 -7.96 -16.70
CA MET A 281 -12.53 -9.34 -16.25
C MET A 281 -13.72 -10.20 -16.75
N GLY A 282 -14.74 -9.59 -17.37
CA GLY A 282 -15.98 -10.29 -17.74
C GLY A 282 -16.68 -10.88 -16.52
N LEU A 283 -16.68 -10.14 -15.40
CA LEU A 283 -17.35 -10.47 -14.13
C LEU A 283 -18.42 -9.44 -13.83
N SER A 284 -19.34 -9.76 -12.92
CA SER A 284 -20.41 -8.87 -12.51
C SER A 284 -20.53 -8.76 -11.00
N ALA A 285 -20.89 -7.57 -10.51
CA ALA A 285 -21.27 -7.29 -9.14
C ALA A 285 -22.28 -6.14 -9.13
N GLU A 286 -23.16 -6.10 -8.14
CA GLU A 286 -23.94 -4.90 -7.83
C GLU A 286 -23.01 -3.90 -7.16
N ILE A 287 -22.87 -2.69 -7.71
CA ILE A 287 -21.96 -1.66 -7.20
C ILE A 287 -22.78 -0.54 -6.57
N VAL A 288 -22.55 -0.28 -5.29
CA VAL A 288 -23.32 0.67 -4.48
C VAL A 288 -22.41 1.72 -3.87
N ALA A 289 -22.65 2.99 -4.18
CA ALA A 289 -21.97 4.12 -3.54
C ALA A 289 -22.74 4.51 -2.27
N ALA A 290 -22.23 4.04 -1.11
CA ALA A 290 -22.83 4.34 0.19
C ALA A 290 -21.79 4.26 1.32
N GLU A 291 -22.04 4.96 2.43
CA GLU A 291 -21.27 4.77 3.66
C GLU A 291 -21.68 3.44 4.32
N ALA A 292 -20.73 2.52 4.45
CA ALA A 292 -20.99 1.15 4.92
C ALA A 292 -21.63 1.09 6.33
N GLY A 293 -21.38 2.09 7.16
CA GLY A 293 -21.97 2.20 8.51
C GLY A 293 -23.45 2.56 8.49
N ASP A 294 -23.87 3.36 7.51
CA ASP A 294 -25.18 4.00 7.42
C ASP A 294 -25.99 3.51 6.20
N TRP A 295 -25.48 2.50 5.49
CA TRP A 295 -26.16 1.97 4.31
C TRP A 295 -27.53 1.37 4.67
N ASP A 296 -28.58 2.01 4.17
CA ASP A 296 -29.97 1.60 4.41
C ASP A 296 -30.41 0.51 3.42
N ASP A 297 -30.11 -0.74 3.77
CA ASP A 297 -30.50 -1.94 3.01
C ASP A 297 -30.86 -3.05 4.02
N ALA A 298 -31.99 -3.68 3.85
CA ALA A 298 -32.48 -4.71 4.75
C ALA A 298 -31.96 -6.12 4.43
N ARG A 299 -31.21 -6.28 3.32
CA ARG A 299 -30.70 -7.60 2.89
C ARG A 299 -29.70 -8.17 3.90
N THR A 300 -29.72 -9.48 4.01
CA THR A 300 -28.70 -10.28 4.71
C THR A 300 -28.03 -11.24 3.73
N PHE A 301 -26.80 -11.61 4.00
CA PHE A 301 -25.91 -12.30 3.08
C PHE A 301 -25.38 -13.59 3.69
N ASP A 302 -25.07 -14.58 2.86
CA ASP A 302 -24.47 -15.84 3.28
C ASP A 302 -23.04 -15.62 3.78
N ALA A 303 -22.34 -14.63 3.20
CA ALA A 303 -21.02 -14.23 3.61
C ALA A 303 -20.83 -12.70 3.48
N VAL A 304 -20.08 -12.11 4.41
CA VAL A 304 -19.73 -10.69 4.42
C VAL A 304 -18.23 -10.55 4.55
N LEU A 305 -17.63 -9.74 3.69
CA LEU A 305 -16.25 -9.29 3.80
C LEU A 305 -16.22 -7.82 4.22
N LEU A 306 -15.51 -7.52 5.28
CA LEU A 306 -15.23 -6.15 5.70
C LEU A 306 -13.73 -5.88 5.60
N ASP A 307 -13.31 -5.22 4.51
CA ASP A 307 -11.95 -4.67 4.34
C ASP A 307 -11.93 -3.25 4.90
N ALA A 308 -11.80 -3.14 6.23
CA ALA A 308 -12.09 -1.90 6.92
C ALA A 308 -11.05 -0.79 6.62
N PRO A 309 -11.50 0.47 6.54
CA PRO A 309 -10.57 1.60 6.44
C PRO A 309 -9.66 1.62 7.66
N CYS A 310 -8.35 1.74 7.43
CA CYS A 310 -7.33 1.64 8.46
C CYS A 310 -6.16 2.59 8.18
N SER A 311 -5.17 2.60 9.08
CA SER A 311 -3.94 3.40 8.91
C SER A 311 -3.09 2.97 7.72
N ALA A 312 -3.36 1.81 7.13
CA ALA A 312 -2.66 1.22 5.99
C ALA A 312 -1.15 1.01 6.22
N THR A 313 -0.68 1.01 7.47
CA THR A 313 0.75 0.86 7.80
C THR A 313 1.38 -0.42 7.28
N GLY A 314 0.57 -1.44 6.93
CA GLY A 314 1.04 -2.67 6.31
C GLY A 314 1.39 -2.56 4.82
N THR A 315 0.95 -1.51 4.13
CA THR A 315 1.14 -1.36 2.67
C THR A 315 2.40 -0.60 2.28
N TYR A 316 3.25 -0.26 3.24
CA TYR A 316 4.40 0.62 3.07
C TYR A 316 5.39 0.17 1.99
N ARG A 317 5.48 -1.12 1.69
CA ARG A 317 6.36 -1.62 0.64
C ARG A 317 5.96 -1.06 -0.72
N ARG A 318 4.68 -0.91 -0.99
CA ARG A 318 4.12 -0.32 -2.21
C ARG A 318 3.85 1.18 -2.08
N HIS A 319 3.51 1.62 -0.88
CA HIS A 319 3.13 2.98 -0.53
C HIS A 319 3.99 3.51 0.64
N PRO A 320 5.30 3.79 0.43
CA PRO A 320 6.19 4.19 1.51
C PRO A 320 5.80 5.53 2.17
N ASP A 321 4.99 6.34 1.51
CA ASP A 321 4.43 7.58 2.04
C ASP A 321 3.54 7.36 3.27
N VAL A 322 2.82 6.23 3.36
CA VAL A 322 1.92 5.95 4.49
C VAL A 322 2.65 5.98 5.84
N LEU A 323 3.92 5.55 5.89
CA LEU A 323 4.70 5.56 7.13
C LEU A 323 4.95 6.97 7.67
N TRP A 324 5.17 7.92 6.76
CA TRP A 324 5.52 9.29 7.09
C TRP A 324 4.29 10.19 7.27
N ALA A 325 3.17 9.82 6.65
CA ALA A 325 1.88 10.49 6.80
C ALA A 325 1.10 10.03 8.04
N ALA A 326 1.22 8.76 8.44
CA ALA A 326 0.52 8.16 9.57
C ALA A 326 0.91 8.78 10.92
N ARG A 327 -0.04 8.81 11.86
CA ARG A 327 0.13 9.32 13.22
C ARG A 327 -0.59 8.42 14.23
N PRO A 328 -0.13 8.36 15.49
CA PRO A 328 -0.82 7.59 16.55
C PRO A 328 -2.30 7.98 16.72
N SER A 329 -2.64 9.27 16.56
CA SER A 329 -4.02 9.76 16.66
C SER A 329 -4.94 9.21 15.57
N ASP A 330 -4.39 8.93 14.37
CA ASP A 330 -5.16 8.41 13.26
C ASP A 330 -5.55 6.94 13.50
N VAL A 331 -4.64 6.15 14.10
CA VAL A 331 -4.90 4.76 14.51
C VAL A 331 -6.09 4.70 15.47
N ALA A 332 -6.10 5.53 16.52
CA ALA A 332 -7.19 5.56 17.50
C ALA A 332 -8.54 5.99 16.87
N ALA A 333 -8.53 6.99 15.99
CA ALA A 333 -9.73 7.45 15.30
C ALA A 333 -10.30 6.37 14.37
N LEU A 334 -9.44 5.69 13.61
CA LEU A 334 -9.83 4.62 12.69
C LEU A 334 -10.32 3.37 13.43
N ALA A 335 -9.72 3.03 14.57
CA ALA A 335 -10.21 1.95 15.43
C ALA A 335 -11.68 2.17 15.85
N GLY A 336 -12.07 3.40 16.16
CA GLY A 336 -13.47 3.74 16.44
C GLY A 336 -14.40 3.60 15.23
N VAL A 337 -13.91 3.90 14.02
CA VAL A 337 -14.65 3.66 12.77
C VAL A 337 -14.83 2.17 12.52
N GLN A 338 -13.76 1.39 12.64
CA GLN A 338 -13.76 -0.07 12.44
C GLN A 338 -14.74 -0.78 13.37
N SER A 339 -14.81 -0.38 14.64
CA SER A 339 -15.78 -0.93 15.60
C SER A 339 -17.21 -0.74 15.11
N ARG A 340 -17.60 0.46 14.65
CA ARG A 340 -18.95 0.71 14.12
C ARG A 340 -19.23 -0.07 12.83
N LEU A 341 -18.22 -0.19 11.95
CA LEU A 341 -18.36 -0.96 10.72
C LEU A 341 -18.51 -2.45 10.97
N LEU A 342 -17.80 -3.01 11.96
CA LEU A 342 -17.99 -4.40 12.39
C LEU A 342 -19.42 -4.65 12.90
N ASP A 343 -19.97 -3.74 13.72
CA ASP A 343 -21.35 -3.83 14.20
C ASP A 343 -22.37 -3.71 13.05
N SER A 344 -22.07 -2.91 12.04
CA SER A 344 -22.89 -2.81 10.81
C SER A 344 -22.81 -4.08 9.96
N ALA A 345 -21.62 -4.62 9.76
CA ALA A 345 -21.38 -5.85 9.01
C ALA A 345 -22.09 -7.04 9.67
N ALA A 346 -22.03 -7.16 11.01
CA ALA A 346 -22.68 -8.23 11.75
C ALA A 346 -24.19 -8.31 11.48
N ARG A 347 -24.88 -7.18 11.40
CA ARG A 347 -26.33 -7.12 11.09
C ARG A 347 -26.67 -7.67 9.70
N ARG A 348 -25.71 -7.72 8.80
CA ARG A 348 -25.87 -8.17 7.41
C ARG A 348 -25.55 -9.65 7.20
N VAL A 349 -25.02 -10.33 8.20
CA VAL A 349 -24.74 -11.77 8.14
C VAL A 349 -25.99 -12.55 8.47
N LYS A 350 -26.42 -13.50 7.64
CA LYS A 350 -27.49 -14.44 7.93
C LYS A 350 -27.13 -15.30 9.17
N PRO A 351 -28.10 -15.82 9.94
CA PRO A 351 -27.83 -16.92 10.88
C PRO A 351 -27.10 -18.07 10.16
N GLY A 352 -26.03 -18.59 10.75
CA GLY A 352 -25.15 -19.59 10.13
C GLY A 352 -24.19 -19.04 9.08
N GLY A 353 -24.27 -17.77 8.71
CA GLY A 353 -23.40 -17.11 7.74
C GLY A 353 -22.00 -16.76 8.28
N ARG A 354 -21.14 -16.28 7.39
CA ARG A 354 -19.73 -15.98 7.68
C ARG A 354 -19.42 -14.50 7.57
N LEU A 355 -18.50 -14.03 8.41
CA LEU A 355 -17.91 -12.69 8.34
C LEU A 355 -16.39 -12.81 8.35
N VAL A 356 -15.73 -12.19 7.37
CA VAL A 356 -14.29 -11.95 7.46
C VAL A 356 -14.05 -10.46 7.64
N TYR A 357 -13.36 -10.14 8.73
CA TYR A 357 -12.80 -8.81 8.99
C TYR A 357 -11.35 -8.80 8.59
N CYS A 358 -10.91 -7.76 7.89
CA CYS A 358 -9.50 -7.56 7.61
C CYS A 358 -9.11 -6.08 7.54
N VAL A 359 -7.83 -5.82 7.79
CA VAL A 359 -7.19 -4.51 7.65
C VAL A 359 -5.76 -4.67 7.11
N CYS A 360 -5.35 -3.76 6.22
CA CYS A 360 -3.96 -3.67 5.76
C CYS A 360 -3.11 -2.84 6.73
N SER A 361 -3.25 -3.08 8.03
CA SER A 361 -2.56 -2.39 9.12
C SER A 361 -1.71 -3.35 9.95
N LEU A 362 -0.58 -2.85 10.44
CA LEU A 362 0.28 -3.53 11.40
C LEU A 362 -0.05 -3.18 12.86
N GLU A 363 -1.03 -2.30 13.08
CA GLU A 363 -1.37 -1.80 14.40
C GLU A 363 -2.35 -2.76 15.10
N PRO A 364 -2.02 -3.29 16.31
CA PRO A 364 -2.89 -4.24 17.03
C PRO A 364 -4.27 -3.67 17.37
N GLU A 365 -4.39 -2.36 17.56
CA GLU A 365 -5.67 -1.68 17.84
C GLU A 365 -6.65 -1.75 16.68
N GLU A 366 -6.14 -1.91 15.45
CA GLU A 366 -6.94 -2.04 14.23
C GLU A 366 -7.20 -3.51 13.85
N GLY A 367 -6.50 -4.45 14.49
CA GLY A 367 -6.62 -5.90 14.25
C GLY A 367 -7.20 -6.64 15.45
N GLU A 368 -6.34 -7.24 16.23
CA GLU A 368 -6.65 -8.14 17.34
C GLU A 368 -7.61 -7.51 18.34
N ALA A 369 -7.39 -6.24 18.71
CA ALA A 369 -8.22 -5.52 19.65
C ALA A 369 -9.67 -5.34 19.16
N GLN A 370 -9.86 -5.16 17.82
CA GLN A 370 -11.20 -5.04 17.23
C GLN A 370 -11.97 -6.35 17.37
N ILE A 371 -11.36 -7.48 17.09
CA ILE A 371 -12.02 -8.78 17.15
C ILE A 371 -12.32 -9.18 18.59
N ALA A 372 -11.40 -8.96 19.53
CA ALA A 372 -11.64 -9.20 20.95
C ALA A 372 -12.84 -8.37 21.47
N ALA A 373 -12.87 -7.07 21.15
CA ALA A 373 -13.95 -6.19 21.52
C ALA A 373 -15.28 -6.55 20.82
N PHE A 374 -15.25 -6.94 19.56
CA PHE A 374 -16.42 -7.40 18.81
C PHE A 374 -17.05 -8.65 19.46
N LEU A 375 -16.28 -9.68 19.70
CA LEU A 375 -16.76 -10.93 20.31
C LEU A 375 -17.33 -10.71 21.72
N SER A 376 -16.83 -9.72 22.47
CA SER A 376 -17.40 -9.37 23.77
C SER A 376 -18.79 -8.74 23.69
N ARG A 377 -19.14 -8.09 22.54
CA ARG A 377 -20.44 -7.45 22.32
C ARG A 377 -21.45 -8.32 21.55
N HIS A 378 -20.96 -9.27 20.73
CA HIS A 378 -21.74 -10.10 19.83
C HIS A 378 -21.63 -11.57 20.22
N GLY A 379 -22.39 -12.00 21.23
CA GLY A 379 -22.37 -13.38 21.73
C GLY A 379 -22.93 -14.42 20.74
N ASP A 380 -23.58 -13.96 19.66
CA ASP A 380 -24.06 -14.78 18.54
C ASP A 380 -22.98 -15.01 17.44
N PHE A 381 -21.75 -14.49 17.63
CA PHE A 381 -20.63 -14.76 16.74
C PHE A 381 -19.54 -15.56 17.43
N LYS A 382 -18.92 -16.46 16.67
CA LYS A 382 -17.75 -17.24 17.11
C LYS A 382 -16.61 -17.10 16.11
N LEU A 383 -15.37 -17.05 16.62
CA LEU A 383 -14.19 -17.14 15.81
C LEU A 383 -14.09 -18.54 15.17
N VAL A 384 -13.80 -18.57 13.88
CA VAL A 384 -13.49 -19.81 13.13
C VAL A 384 -12.00 -19.78 12.78
N PRO A 385 -11.18 -20.61 13.46
CA PRO A 385 -9.76 -20.63 13.25
C PRO A 385 -9.39 -20.93 11.79
N ALA A 386 -8.38 -20.22 11.28
CA ALA A 386 -7.76 -20.58 10.02
C ALA A 386 -6.84 -21.80 10.20
N ALA A 387 -6.73 -22.62 9.17
CA ALA A 387 -5.75 -23.70 9.13
C ALA A 387 -4.36 -23.18 8.69
N PRO A 388 -3.26 -23.86 9.07
CA PRO A 388 -1.94 -23.52 8.56
C PRO A 388 -1.91 -23.52 7.02
N GLY A 389 -1.42 -22.44 6.42
CA GLY A 389 -1.35 -22.29 4.96
C GLY A 389 -2.68 -21.92 4.27
N GLU A 390 -3.78 -21.82 5.00
CA GLU A 390 -5.10 -21.54 4.42
C GLU A 390 -5.10 -20.20 3.66
N GLY A 391 -5.76 -20.19 2.51
CA GLY A 391 -5.83 -19.03 1.63
C GLY A 391 -4.49 -18.62 1.00
N GLY A 392 -3.41 -19.40 1.22
CA GLY A 392 -2.04 -19.09 0.81
C GLY A 392 -1.27 -18.25 1.84
N ALA A 393 -1.77 -18.17 3.09
CA ALA A 393 -1.07 -17.49 4.17
C ALA A 393 0.22 -18.23 4.57
N PRO A 394 1.34 -17.52 4.81
CA PRO A 394 2.50 -18.15 5.45
C PRO A 394 2.13 -18.73 6.81
N GLU A 395 2.64 -19.92 7.14
CA GLU A 395 2.34 -20.56 8.44
C GLU A 395 2.71 -19.69 9.64
N ALA A 396 3.82 -18.93 9.54
CA ALA A 396 4.25 -17.99 10.56
C ALA A 396 3.23 -16.84 10.82
N SER A 397 2.22 -16.69 9.96
CA SER A 397 1.18 -15.68 10.11
C SER A 397 0.00 -16.14 10.96
N LEU A 398 -0.09 -17.43 11.29
CA LEU A 398 -1.18 -17.99 12.09
C LEU A 398 -0.93 -17.68 13.57
N LEU A 399 -1.87 -16.98 14.20
CA LEU A 399 -1.84 -16.71 15.64
C LEU A 399 -2.45 -17.86 16.44
N ALA A 400 -2.17 -17.89 17.73
CA ALA A 400 -2.61 -18.96 18.64
C ALA A 400 -4.15 -19.08 18.74
N ASP A 401 -4.88 -17.99 18.50
CA ASP A 401 -6.34 -17.96 18.47
C ASP A 401 -6.93 -18.37 17.10
N GLY A 402 -6.07 -18.64 16.11
CA GLY A 402 -6.48 -18.99 14.76
C GLY A 402 -6.78 -17.81 13.84
N THR A 403 -6.52 -16.58 14.26
CA THR A 403 -6.53 -15.40 13.37
C THR A 403 -5.20 -15.30 12.61
N LEU A 404 -5.15 -14.47 11.59
CA LEU A 404 -3.94 -14.26 10.78
C LEU A 404 -3.36 -12.86 11.01
N ARG A 405 -2.08 -12.81 11.39
CA ARG A 405 -1.24 -11.60 11.38
C ARG A 405 -0.13 -11.76 10.35
N LEU A 406 -0.38 -11.25 9.16
CA LEU A 406 0.56 -11.29 8.04
C LEU A 406 1.60 -10.19 8.23
N LEU A 407 2.83 -10.55 8.57
CA LEU A 407 3.92 -9.58 8.65
C LEU A 407 4.71 -9.55 7.34
N PRO A 408 5.22 -8.38 6.93
CA PRO A 408 5.91 -8.23 5.66
C PRO A 408 7.07 -9.19 5.41
N HIS A 409 7.80 -9.61 6.45
CA HIS A 409 8.93 -10.53 6.35
C HIS A 409 8.54 -12.02 6.40
N HIS A 410 7.25 -12.36 6.62
CA HIS A 410 6.81 -13.76 6.67
C HIS A 410 6.88 -14.49 5.32
N ARG A 411 7.05 -13.77 4.22
CA ARG A 411 7.19 -14.34 2.88
C ARG A 411 8.53 -13.92 2.26
N PRO A 412 9.28 -14.82 1.62
CA PRO A 412 10.43 -14.44 0.81
C PRO A 412 10.05 -13.37 -0.23
N GLY A 413 10.91 -12.38 -0.45
CA GLY A 413 10.62 -11.21 -1.28
C GLY A 413 9.56 -10.26 -0.70
N GLY A 414 9.09 -10.53 0.50
CA GLY A 414 8.13 -9.69 1.25
C GLY A 414 6.66 -9.85 0.80
N GLN A 415 5.78 -9.30 1.58
CA GLN A 415 4.33 -9.16 1.33
C GLN A 415 3.79 -7.94 2.06
N ASP A 416 2.56 -7.51 1.79
CA ASP A 416 1.95 -6.47 2.62
C ASP A 416 1.58 -6.99 4.01
N GLY A 417 1.60 -6.11 4.99
CA GLY A 417 1.13 -6.43 6.34
C GLY A 417 -0.39 -6.41 6.39
N PHE A 418 -0.98 -7.46 6.98
CA PHE A 418 -2.43 -7.58 7.16
C PHE A 418 -2.78 -8.21 8.50
N TYR A 419 -3.98 -7.93 8.95
CA TYR A 419 -4.68 -8.76 9.92
C TYR A 419 -5.98 -9.28 9.29
N ALA A 420 -6.34 -10.54 9.57
CA ALA A 420 -7.59 -11.12 9.13
C ALA A 420 -8.16 -12.10 10.17
N ALA A 421 -9.47 -12.02 10.37
CA ALA A 421 -10.22 -12.92 11.25
C ALA A 421 -11.49 -13.39 10.58
N ARG A 422 -11.75 -14.69 10.64
CA ARG A 422 -13.00 -15.31 10.16
C ARG A 422 -13.92 -15.60 11.32
N LEU A 423 -15.16 -15.16 11.20
CA LEU A 423 -16.21 -15.27 12.19
C LEU A 423 -17.42 -16.00 11.57
N ARG A 424 -18.17 -16.71 12.38
CA ARG A 424 -19.44 -17.33 11.99
C ARG A 424 -20.53 -16.88 12.94
N ARG A 425 -21.68 -16.49 12.37
CA ARG A 425 -22.88 -16.22 13.16
C ARG A 425 -23.55 -17.55 13.53
N GLU A 426 -23.86 -17.74 14.78
CA GLU A 426 -24.62 -18.92 15.23
C GLU A 426 -26.06 -18.87 14.69
N VAL A 427 -26.71 -20.03 14.63
CA VAL A 427 -28.10 -20.20 14.15
C VAL A 427 -29.10 -19.86 15.24
#